data_96344f0960ad597b2d477e24ef7507e4
#
_entry.id   96344f0960ad597b2d477e24ef7507e4
#
_cell.length_a   1.000
_cell.length_b   1.000
_cell.length_c   1.000
_cell.angle_alpha   90.00
_cell.angle_beta   90.00
_cell.angle_gamma   90.00
#
_symmetry.space_group_name_H-M   'P 1'
#
loop_
_entity.id
_entity.type
_entity.pdbx_description
1 polymer ?
#
loop_
_entity_poly.entity_id
_entity_poly.type
_entity_poly.pdbx_seq_one_letter_code
_entity_poly.pdbx_strand_id
1 'polypeptide(L)'
;MTGLPHPLVLSPADHAVLGEADFGMPGLVAVESVGPFTRIRACGPLVTVHDSVIEAGLGIGHHPHRDHERLFYVERGAFDHDDARNGIAGRVPEGALARFTEGRRGMVHQEWNHGEVDAEIYILVAATDPIPEQTSFEVLRREDMPLYPEAPGVANREMVGPHSPMPVHCDVRLFADTTLQPGASFGWSLGEGEGGILSVREGSISLDGAALGRRWTVLLPPAATARALALASPDGARVLRAAFGAGYGLVTAG
;
A
#
# COMPACT_ATOMS: atom_id res chain seq x y z
N MET A 1 -11.74 31.31 0.57
CA MET A 1 -10.86 30.56 -0.35
C MET A 1 -10.29 29.41 0.46
N THR A 2 -10.90 28.24 0.36
CA THR A 2 -10.36 27.01 0.97
C THR A 2 -9.18 26.59 0.07
N GLY A 3 -7.96 26.79 0.57
CA GLY A 3 -6.75 26.32 -0.12
C GLY A 3 -6.86 24.83 -0.42
N LEU A 4 -6.22 24.38 -1.51
CA LEU A 4 -6.07 22.95 -1.81
C LEU A 4 -5.50 22.26 -0.57
N PRO A 5 -6.01 21.08 -0.17
CA PRO A 5 -5.41 20.34 0.92
C PRO A 5 -3.94 20.07 0.57
N HIS A 6 -3.04 20.62 1.38
CA HIS A 6 -1.60 20.43 1.19
C HIS A 6 -1.24 18.96 1.35
N PRO A 7 -0.19 18.48 0.67
CA PRO A 7 0.40 17.16 0.95
C PRO A 7 0.74 17.05 2.44
N LEU A 8 0.37 15.93 3.05
CA LEU A 8 0.80 15.59 4.41
C LEU A 8 2.08 14.76 4.27
N VAL A 9 3.18 15.33 4.71
CA VAL A 9 4.48 14.65 4.69
C VAL A 9 4.72 14.07 6.07
N LEU A 10 4.81 12.74 6.13
CA LEU A 10 5.05 11.98 7.35
C LEU A 10 6.49 11.48 7.33
N SER A 11 7.27 11.90 8.30
CA SER A 11 8.59 11.33 8.57
C SER A 11 8.45 9.96 9.24
N PRO A 12 9.51 9.13 9.31
CA PRO A 12 9.47 7.87 10.06
C PRO A 12 9.03 8.01 11.53
N ALA A 13 9.25 9.19 12.15
CA ALA A 13 8.84 9.47 13.53
C ALA A 13 7.33 9.76 13.69
N ASP A 14 6.63 10.04 12.59
CA ASP A 14 5.19 10.31 12.59
C ASP A 14 4.35 9.04 12.48
N HIS A 15 4.98 7.90 12.19
CA HIS A 15 4.32 6.60 12.07
C HIS A 15 4.15 5.94 13.45
N ALA A 16 3.09 5.14 13.60
CA ALA A 16 2.97 4.25 14.75
C ALA A 16 3.72 2.95 14.47
N VAL A 17 4.50 2.48 15.45
CA VAL A 17 5.18 1.18 15.37
C VAL A 17 4.45 0.21 16.28
N LEU A 18 3.93 -0.86 15.71
CA LEU A 18 3.17 -1.90 16.37
C LEU A 18 3.98 -3.19 16.40
N GLY A 19 3.98 -3.88 17.49
CA GLY A 19 4.75 -5.12 17.68
C GLY A 19 4.02 -6.15 18.52
N GLU A 20 4.76 -7.05 19.17
CA GLU A 20 4.21 -8.16 19.95
C GLU A 20 3.20 -7.71 21.00
N ALA A 21 3.43 -6.57 21.67
CA ALA A 21 2.52 -6.05 22.70
C ALA A 21 1.15 -5.64 22.13
N ASP A 22 1.09 -5.24 20.86
CA ASP A 22 -0.12 -4.78 20.20
C ASP A 22 -0.88 -5.92 19.52
N PHE A 23 -0.14 -6.86 18.92
CA PHE A 23 -0.72 -8.00 18.20
C PHE A 23 -0.89 -9.24 19.06
N GLY A 24 -0.21 -9.31 20.21
CA GLY A 24 -0.16 -10.50 21.07
C GLY A 24 0.58 -11.69 20.44
N MET A 25 1.42 -11.44 19.43
CA MET A 25 2.13 -12.45 18.65
C MET A 25 3.57 -12.00 18.40
N PRO A 26 4.56 -12.86 18.64
CA PRO A 26 5.96 -12.55 18.37
C PRO A 26 6.25 -12.51 16.86
N GLY A 27 7.26 -11.76 16.47
CA GLY A 27 7.79 -11.74 15.10
C GLY A 27 6.95 -10.99 14.07
N LEU A 28 5.88 -10.32 14.48
CA LEU A 28 5.12 -9.40 13.63
C LEU A 28 5.40 -7.96 14.07
N VAL A 29 5.89 -7.16 13.14
CA VAL A 29 6.06 -5.72 13.30
C VAL A 29 5.33 -5.00 12.17
N ALA A 30 4.56 -3.97 12.48
CA ALA A 30 3.94 -3.12 11.48
C ALA A 30 4.23 -1.64 11.79
N VAL A 31 4.62 -0.90 10.76
CA VAL A 31 4.77 0.55 10.80
C VAL A 31 3.56 1.16 10.10
N GLU A 32 2.66 1.72 10.89
CA GLU A 32 1.39 2.26 10.41
C GLU A 32 1.52 3.74 10.07
N SER A 33 1.14 4.12 8.86
CA SER A 33 1.09 5.52 8.39
C SER A 33 -0.34 6.07 8.32
N VAL A 34 -1.31 5.21 8.06
CA VAL A 34 -2.75 5.47 8.10
C VAL A 34 -3.39 4.33 8.89
N GLY A 35 -4.27 4.64 9.84
CA GLY A 35 -4.96 3.61 10.59
C GLY A 35 -5.31 3.97 12.03
N PRO A 36 -5.81 3.01 12.81
CA PRO A 36 -6.35 3.25 14.14
C PRO A 36 -5.31 3.69 15.18
N PHE A 37 -4.01 3.53 14.92
CA PHE A 37 -2.94 3.86 15.89
C PHE A 37 -2.22 5.16 15.54
N THR A 38 -2.52 5.78 14.37
CA THR A 38 -1.94 7.06 13.94
C THR A 38 -2.92 8.21 14.08
N ARG A 39 -2.44 9.44 13.82
CA ARG A 39 -3.32 10.60 13.72
C ARG A 39 -4.17 10.62 12.45
N ILE A 40 -3.79 9.88 11.42
CA ILE A 40 -4.51 9.78 10.15
C ILE A 40 -5.34 8.49 10.17
N ARG A 41 -6.64 8.62 10.37
CA ARG A 41 -7.57 7.48 10.47
C ARG A 41 -7.98 6.91 9.11
N ALA A 42 -8.06 7.76 8.10
CA ALA A 42 -8.33 7.36 6.72
C ALA A 42 -7.84 8.43 5.74
N CYS A 43 -7.52 8.03 4.51
CA CYS A 43 -7.22 8.90 3.40
C CYS A 43 -7.79 8.30 2.11
N GLY A 44 -8.80 8.97 1.50
CA GLY A 44 -9.58 8.37 0.41
C GLY A 44 -10.26 7.08 0.89
N PRO A 45 -10.18 5.98 0.15
CA PRO A 45 -10.71 4.68 0.59
C PRO A 45 -9.78 3.97 1.59
N LEU A 46 -8.54 4.42 1.75
CA LEU A 46 -7.55 3.76 2.60
C LEU A 46 -7.90 3.95 4.09
N VAL A 47 -8.07 2.86 4.81
CA VAL A 47 -8.35 2.81 6.25
C VAL A 47 -7.18 2.25 7.06
N THR A 48 -6.23 1.58 6.41
CA THR A 48 -4.97 1.14 7.01
C THR A 48 -3.88 1.08 5.95
N VAL A 49 -2.69 1.58 6.30
CA VAL A 49 -1.48 1.43 5.50
C VAL A 49 -0.35 1.01 6.42
N HIS A 50 0.19 -0.18 6.17
CA HIS A 50 1.27 -0.78 6.94
C HIS A 50 2.51 -1.05 6.08
N ASP A 51 3.67 -0.85 6.68
CA ASP A 51 4.95 -1.43 6.27
C ASP A 51 5.26 -2.52 7.30
N SER A 52 5.03 -3.78 6.94
CA SER A 52 5.03 -4.91 7.88
C SER A 52 6.18 -5.86 7.65
N VAL A 53 6.67 -6.46 8.73
CA VAL A 53 7.64 -7.55 8.72
C VAL A 53 7.04 -8.73 9.46
N ILE A 54 7.10 -9.92 8.85
CA ILE A 54 6.85 -11.20 9.50
C ILE A 54 8.18 -11.94 9.53
N GLU A 55 8.71 -12.14 10.72
CA GLU A 55 10.00 -12.85 10.91
C GLU A 55 9.95 -14.27 10.36
N ALA A 56 11.11 -14.77 9.94
CA ALA A 56 11.25 -16.14 9.44
C ALA A 56 10.78 -17.18 10.47
N GLY A 57 9.95 -18.13 10.02
CA GLY A 57 9.34 -19.17 10.85
C GLY A 57 8.18 -18.73 11.72
N LEU A 58 7.75 -17.46 11.67
CA LEU A 58 6.68 -16.89 12.47
C LEU A 58 5.50 -16.41 11.60
N GLY A 59 4.43 -15.96 12.23
CA GLY A 59 3.24 -15.48 11.54
C GLY A 59 2.18 -14.97 12.48
N ILE A 60 1.07 -14.52 11.93
CA ILE A 60 -0.14 -14.15 12.65
C ILE A 60 -1.18 -15.27 12.50
N GLY A 61 -1.66 -15.80 13.63
CA GLY A 61 -2.65 -16.86 13.66
C GLY A 61 -4.03 -16.40 13.17
N HIS A 62 -4.96 -17.33 13.06
CA HIS A 62 -6.30 -17.07 12.54
C HIS A 62 -7.01 -15.92 13.24
N HIS A 63 -7.37 -14.90 12.47
CA HIS A 63 -8.08 -13.71 12.92
C HIS A 63 -9.13 -13.27 11.89
N PRO A 64 -10.24 -12.60 12.32
CA PRO A 64 -11.34 -12.27 11.44
C PRO A 64 -11.16 -10.93 10.74
N HIS A 65 -11.61 -10.86 9.47
CA HIS A 65 -11.77 -9.61 8.71
C HIS A 65 -13.05 -9.64 7.90
N ARG A 66 -13.59 -8.44 7.59
CA ARG A 66 -14.76 -8.29 6.71
C ARG A 66 -14.87 -6.86 6.17
N ASP A 67 -15.56 -6.76 5.04
CA ASP A 67 -16.05 -5.51 4.45
C ASP A 67 -14.99 -4.66 3.74
N HIS A 68 -13.71 -5.05 3.75
CA HIS A 68 -12.62 -4.34 3.07
C HIS A 68 -11.96 -5.18 1.98
N GLU A 69 -11.09 -4.55 1.26
CA GLU A 69 -10.14 -5.20 0.35
C GLU A 69 -8.72 -4.87 0.79
N ARG A 70 -7.84 -5.88 0.77
CA ARG A 70 -6.44 -5.75 1.16
C ARG A 70 -5.54 -6.04 -0.04
N LEU A 71 -4.55 -5.20 -0.21
CA LEU A 71 -3.52 -5.31 -1.22
C LEU A 71 -2.17 -5.47 -0.51
N PHE A 72 -1.60 -6.68 -0.55
CA PHE A 72 -0.35 -7.03 0.11
C PHE A 72 0.75 -7.18 -0.94
N TYR A 73 1.65 -6.24 -1.02
CA TYR A 73 2.82 -6.33 -1.89
C TYR A 73 4.02 -6.85 -1.11
N VAL A 74 4.52 -8.03 -1.49
CA VAL A 74 5.68 -8.65 -0.86
C VAL A 74 6.96 -8.09 -1.47
N GLU A 75 7.68 -7.26 -0.74
CA GLU A 75 8.93 -6.66 -1.22
C GLU A 75 10.12 -7.61 -1.05
N ARG A 76 10.08 -8.50 -0.05
CA ARG A 76 11.10 -9.50 0.24
C ARG A 76 10.48 -10.71 0.91
N GLY A 77 11.06 -11.90 0.68
CA GLY A 77 10.63 -13.14 1.29
C GLY A 77 9.31 -13.67 0.72
N ALA A 78 8.50 -14.28 1.54
CA ALA A 78 7.19 -14.82 1.15
C ALA A 78 6.34 -15.10 2.40
N PHE A 79 5.02 -15.19 2.22
CA PHE A 79 4.14 -15.72 3.25
C PHE A 79 3.09 -16.67 2.65
N ASP A 80 2.54 -17.52 3.49
CA ASP A 80 1.44 -18.41 3.17
C ASP A 80 0.16 -17.88 3.84
N HIS A 81 -0.93 -17.82 3.06
CA HIS A 81 -2.27 -17.44 3.50
C HIS A 81 -3.14 -18.67 3.62
N ASP A 82 -3.94 -18.72 4.66
CA ASP A 82 -4.96 -19.76 4.87
C ASP A 82 -6.21 -19.14 5.51
N ASP A 83 -7.31 -19.14 4.76
CA ASP A 83 -8.64 -18.72 5.23
C ASP A 83 -9.49 -19.95 5.59
N ALA A 84 -9.49 -20.30 6.86
CA ALA A 84 -10.20 -21.46 7.39
C ALA A 84 -11.71 -21.36 7.21
N ARG A 85 -12.29 -20.14 7.13
CA ARG A 85 -13.74 -19.95 6.95
C ARG A 85 -14.19 -20.32 5.54
N ASN A 86 -13.39 -19.99 4.54
CA ASN A 86 -13.76 -20.12 3.13
C ASN A 86 -13.00 -21.25 2.42
N GLY A 87 -12.03 -21.89 3.09
CA GLY A 87 -11.21 -22.95 2.51
C GLY A 87 -10.31 -22.43 1.38
N ILE A 88 -9.82 -21.20 1.51
CA ILE A 88 -8.97 -20.53 0.51
C ILE A 88 -7.56 -20.45 1.08
N ALA A 89 -6.58 -21.01 0.35
CA ALA A 89 -5.20 -20.95 0.77
C ALA A 89 -4.28 -20.68 -0.41
N GLY A 90 -3.10 -20.12 -0.14
CA GLY A 90 -2.10 -19.89 -1.17
C GLY A 90 -0.84 -19.22 -0.63
N ARG A 91 0.23 -19.31 -1.44
CA ARG A 91 1.52 -18.69 -1.15
C ARG A 91 1.69 -17.41 -1.95
N VAL A 92 2.18 -16.37 -1.29
CA VAL A 92 2.54 -15.09 -1.90
C VAL A 92 4.06 -14.95 -1.90
N PRO A 93 4.71 -15.11 -3.05
CA PRO A 93 6.17 -15.01 -3.15
C PRO A 93 6.65 -13.56 -3.23
N GLU A 94 7.97 -13.39 -3.11
CA GLU A 94 8.64 -12.11 -3.31
C GLU A 94 8.28 -11.46 -4.65
N GLY A 95 8.04 -10.17 -4.61
CA GLY A 95 7.65 -9.35 -5.75
C GLY A 95 6.20 -9.50 -6.19
N ALA A 96 5.40 -10.38 -5.56
CA ALA A 96 3.99 -10.57 -5.89
C ALA A 96 3.08 -9.61 -5.12
N LEU A 97 1.92 -9.30 -5.73
CA LEU A 97 0.78 -8.67 -5.05
C LEU A 97 -0.25 -9.74 -4.73
N ALA A 98 -0.70 -9.82 -3.49
CA ALA A 98 -1.91 -10.53 -3.12
C ALA A 98 -3.06 -9.56 -2.93
N ARG A 99 -4.23 -9.88 -3.47
CA ARG A 99 -5.49 -9.21 -3.20
C ARG A 99 -6.38 -10.13 -2.36
N PHE A 100 -6.84 -9.60 -1.25
CA PHE A 100 -7.83 -10.24 -0.36
C PHE A 100 -9.12 -9.42 -0.40
N THR A 101 -10.16 -9.93 -1.02
CA THR A 101 -11.50 -9.36 -0.92
C THR A 101 -12.18 -10.02 0.27
N GLU A 102 -12.36 -9.28 1.35
CA GLU A 102 -12.96 -9.83 2.58
C GLU A 102 -14.45 -10.13 2.40
N GLY A 103 -15.16 -9.28 1.67
CA GLY A 103 -16.57 -9.38 1.38
C GLY A 103 -17.47 -9.33 2.63
N ARG A 104 -18.80 -9.37 2.43
CA ARG A 104 -19.79 -9.42 3.53
C ARG A 104 -19.70 -10.72 4.31
N ARG A 105 -19.33 -11.81 3.65
CA ARG A 105 -19.13 -13.11 4.30
C ARG A 105 -18.00 -13.06 5.32
N GLY A 106 -16.95 -12.27 5.02
CA GLY A 106 -15.75 -12.16 5.81
C GLY A 106 -14.86 -13.40 5.71
N MET A 107 -13.63 -13.25 6.18
CA MET A 107 -12.62 -14.30 6.28
C MET A 107 -12.20 -14.53 7.73
N VAL A 108 -11.65 -15.71 7.99
CA VAL A 108 -10.92 -16.02 9.22
C VAL A 108 -9.63 -16.65 8.77
N HIS A 109 -8.62 -15.81 8.62
CA HIS A 109 -7.37 -16.16 7.97
C HIS A 109 -6.15 -16.01 8.87
N GLN A 110 -5.07 -16.62 8.44
CA GLN A 110 -3.73 -16.46 8.99
C GLN A 110 -2.74 -16.15 7.87
N GLU A 111 -1.66 -15.48 8.22
CA GLU A 111 -0.48 -15.30 7.38
C GLU A 111 0.74 -15.86 8.12
N TRP A 112 1.48 -16.75 7.46
CA TRP A 112 2.62 -17.42 8.07
C TRP A 112 3.84 -17.39 7.14
N ASN A 113 4.96 -16.93 7.66
CA ASN A 113 6.23 -16.98 6.95
C ASN A 113 6.95 -18.31 7.28
N HIS A 114 6.77 -19.31 6.43
CA HIS A 114 7.49 -20.59 6.54
C HIS A 114 8.88 -20.57 5.90
N GLY A 115 9.36 -19.39 5.47
CA GLY A 115 10.67 -19.23 4.85
C GLY A 115 11.80 -19.09 5.87
N GLU A 116 13.02 -18.90 5.34
CA GLU A 116 14.25 -18.70 6.13
C GLU A 116 14.66 -17.22 6.22
N VAL A 117 13.96 -16.33 5.52
CA VAL A 117 14.17 -14.89 5.53
C VAL A 117 12.87 -14.18 5.92
N ASP A 118 13.00 -13.03 6.55
CA ASP A 118 11.84 -12.21 6.93
C ASP A 118 11.03 -11.81 5.70
N ALA A 119 9.72 -11.83 5.84
CA ALA A 119 8.81 -11.32 4.81
C ALA A 119 8.53 -9.83 5.08
N GLU A 120 8.95 -8.98 4.14
CA GLU A 120 8.67 -7.54 4.15
C GLU A 120 7.47 -7.27 3.22
N ILE A 121 6.41 -6.70 3.77
CA ILE A 121 5.12 -6.58 3.08
C ILE A 121 4.58 -5.17 3.23
N TYR A 122 4.32 -4.49 2.09
CA TYR A 122 3.60 -3.22 2.09
C TYR A 122 2.11 -3.48 1.89
N ILE A 123 1.28 -2.99 2.80
CA ILE A 123 -0.14 -3.32 2.90
C ILE A 123 -0.99 -2.07 2.74
N LEU A 124 -1.93 -2.11 1.79
CA LEU A 124 -3.03 -1.15 1.70
C LEU A 124 -4.33 -1.88 2.06
N VAL A 125 -5.07 -1.36 3.04
CA VAL A 125 -6.44 -1.81 3.34
C VAL A 125 -7.39 -0.70 2.94
N ALA A 126 -8.31 -1.02 2.06
CA ALA A 126 -9.25 -0.06 1.49
C ALA A 126 -10.69 -0.48 1.69
N ALA A 127 -11.56 0.48 1.93
CA ALA A 127 -13.01 0.27 1.91
C ALA A 127 -13.48 -0.08 0.50
N THR A 128 -14.49 -0.93 0.40
CA THR A 128 -15.16 -1.27 -0.85
C THR A 128 -16.58 -0.73 -0.85
N ASP A 129 -17.01 -0.16 -1.99
CA ASP A 129 -18.38 0.30 -2.20
C ASP A 129 -18.79 0.04 -3.67
N PRO A 130 -19.76 -0.85 -3.93
CA PRO A 130 -20.45 -1.72 -2.97
C PRO A 130 -19.51 -2.79 -2.36
N ILE A 131 -19.83 -3.25 -1.15
CA ILE A 131 -19.11 -4.36 -0.51
C ILE A 131 -19.44 -5.65 -1.28
N PRO A 132 -18.44 -6.38 -1.82
CA PRO A 132 -18.64 -7.68 -2.47
C PRO A 132 -19.31 -8.70 -1.54
N GLU A 133 -20.17 -9.54 -2.07
CA GLU A 133 -20.82 -10.58 -1.27
C GLU A 133 -19.84 -11.69 -0.89
N GLN A 134 -18.99 -12.10 -1.83
CA GLN A 134 -18.08 -13.22 -1.69
C GLN A 134 -16.67 -12.77 -1.27
N THR A 135 -16.03 -13.66 -0.52
CA THR A 135 -14.60 -13.58 -0.20
C THR A 135 -13.79 -14.17 -1.34
N SER A 136 -12.67 -13.54 -1.69
CA SER A 136 -11.72 -14.07 -2.67
C SER A 136 -10.28 -13.72 -2.32
N PHE A 137 -9.36 -14.53 -2.87
CA PHE A 137 -7.92 -14.34 -2.75
C PHE A 137 -7.29 -14.58 -4.12
N GLU A 138 -6.50 -13.64 -4.60
CA GLU A 138 -5.79 -13.72 -5.87
C GLU A 138 -4.36 -13.22 -5.72
N VAL A 139 -3.44 -13.86 -6.44
CA VAL A 139 -2.02 -13.50 -6.46
C VAL A 139 -1.60 -13.11 -7.86
N LEU A 140 -1.13 -11.88 -8.03
CA LEU A 140 -0.46 -11.40 -9.24
C LEU A 140 1.04 -11.56 -9.04
N ARG A 141 1.66 -12.42 -9.83
CA ARG A 141 3.11 -12.66 -9.75
C ARG A 141 3.89 -11.51 -10.38
N ARG A 142 5.13 -11.33 -9.95
CA ARG A 142 6.03 -10.27 -10.44
C ARG A 142 6.19 -10.29 -11.97
N GLU A 143 6.32 -11.48 -12.56
CA GLU A 143 6.48 -11.67 -14.00
C GLU A 143 5.25 -11.29 -14.82
N ASP A 144 4.05 -11.34 -14.21
CA ASP A 144 2.77 -11.01 -14.85
C ASP A 144 2.40 -9.52 -14.67
N MET A 145 3.15 -8.78 -13.85
CA MET A 145 2.94 -7.35 -13.67
C MET A 145 3.47 -6.55 -14.87
N PRO A 146 2.67 -5.69 -15.47
CA PRO A 146 3.14 -4.79 -16.53
C PRO A 146 4.30 -3.91 -16.05
N LEU A 147 5.36 -3.86 -16.86
CA LEU A 147 6.51 -2.99 -16.64
C LEU A 147 6.62 -2.05 -17.83
N TYR A 148 6.56 -0.74 -17.58
CA TYR A 148 6.62 0.25 -18.64
C TYR A 148 7.34 1.53 -18.18
N PRO A 149 7.98 2.27 -19.14
CA PRO A 149 8.56 3.59 -18.84
C PRO A 149 7.45 4.62 -18.70
N GLU A 150 7.51 5.46 -17.66
CA GLU A 150 6.65 6.64 -17.50
C GLU A 150 7.32 7.91 -18.01
N ALA A 151 8.64 7.98 -17.83
CA ALA A 151 9.51 9.06 -18.32
C ALA A 151 10.92 8.51 -18.53
N PRO A 152 11.83 9.28 -19.16
CA PRO A 152 13.23 8.87 -19.25
C PRO A 152 13.83 8.58 -17.87
N GLY A 153 14.35 7.37 -17.69
CA GLY A 153 14.91 6.89 -16.42
C GLY A 153 13.88 6.57 -15.33
N VAL A 154 12.58 6.56 -15.65
CA VAL A 154 11.51 6.21 -14.71
C VAL A 154 10.73 5.01 -15.25
N ALA A 155 10.68 3.93 -14.48
CA ALA A 155 9.94 2.71 -14.83
C ALA A 155 8.94 2.36 -13.75
N ASN A 156 7.73 1.96 -14.16
CA ASN A 156 6.66 1.48 -13.31
C ASN A 156 6.46 -0.01 -13.49
N ARG A 157 6.35 -0.72 -12.37
CA ARG A 157 5.75 -2.03 -12.29
C ARG A 157 4.35 -1.85 -11.70
N GLU A 158 3.34 -2.04 -12.54
CA GLU A 158 1.95 -1.78 -12.17
C GLU A 158 1.30 -3.01 -11.57
N MET A 159 0.90 -2.89 -10.31
CA MET A 159 0.23 -3.94 -9.56
C MET A 159 -1.30 -3.83 -9.67
N VAL A 160 -1.81 -2.61 -9.61
CA VAL A 160 -3.22 -2.24 -9.87
C VAL A 160 -3.21 -1.05 -10.80
N GLY A 161 -4.10 -1.03 -11.78
CA GLY A 161 -4.22 0.07 -12.71
C GLY A 161 -4.69 -0.37 -14.09
N PRO A 162 -4.69 0.55 -15.07
CA PRO A 162 -5.28 0.29 -16.38
C PRO A 162 -4.55 -0.79 -17.20
N HIS A 163 -3.29 -1.10 -16.90
CA HIS A 163 -2.52 -2.13 -17.59
C HIS A 163 -2.44 -3.43 -16.79
N SER A 164 -2.75 -3.39 -15.48
CA SER A 164 -2.68 -4.57 -14.62
C SER A 164 -3.83 -5.55 -14.89
N PRO A 165 -3.58 -6.87 -14.92
CA PRO A 165 -4.64 -7.87 -14.98
C PRO A 165 -5.35 -8.07 -13.64
N MET A 166 -4.87 -7.48 -12.52
CA MET A 166 -5.47 -7.63 -11.19
C MET A 166 -6.73 -6.78 -11.07
N PRO A 167 -7.92 -7.37 -11.04
CA PRO A 167 -9.13 -6.61 -10.74
C PRO A 167 -9.18 -6.25 -9.26
N VAL A 168 -9.71 -5.07 -8.92
CA VAL A 168 -9.97 -4.64 -7.54
C VAL A 168 -11.41 -4.18 -7.38
N HIS A 169 -11.95 -4.27 -6.18
CA HIS A 169 -13.29 -3.80 -5.82
C HIS A 169 -13.25 -2.46 -5.07
N CYS A 170 -12.11 -2.14 -4.47
CA CYS A 170 -11.89 -0.83 -3.85
C CYS A 170 -11.56 0.24 -4.91
N ASP A 171 -11.76 1.52 -4.57
CA ASP A 171 -11.43 2.63 -5.48
C ASP A 171 -9.94 3.01 -5.44
N VAL A 172 -9.06 1.99 -5.51
CA VAL A 172 -7.63 2.15 -5.80
C VAL A 172 -7.45 2.03 -7.31
N ARG A 173 -7.02 3.10 -7.95
CA ARG A 173 -6.94 3.27 -9.41
C ARG A 173 -5.55 3.03 -9.96
N LEU A 174 -4.54 3.17 -9.12
CA LEU A 174 -3.15 2.84 -9.40
C LEU A 174 -2.52 2.31 -8.12
N PHE A 175 -1.74 1.24 -8.21
CA PHE A 175 -0.73 0.86 -7.25
C PHE A 175 0.48 0.39 -8.02
N ALA A 176 1.61 1.06 -7.86
CA ALA A 176 2.81 0.83 -8.65
C ALA A 176 4.08 0.88 -7.80
N ASP A 177 5.02 0.02 -8.16
CA ASP A 177 6.42 0.06 -7.73
C ASP A 177 7.20 0.84 -8.80
N THR A 178 7.60 2.06 -8.46
CA THR A 178 8.23 3.01 -9.38
C THR A 178 9.72 3.15 -9.06
N THR A 179 10.56 2.88 -10.04
CA THR A 179 12.02 3.06 -9.94
C THR A 179 12.44 4.29 -10.72
N LEU A 180 13.23 5.16 -10.08
CA LEU A 180 13.87 6.33 -10.70
C LEU A 180 15.38 6.07 -10.76
N GLN A 181 15.96 6.22 -11.95
CA GLN A 181 17.43 6.24 -12.11
C GLN A 181 18.02 7.55 -11.56
N PRO A 182 19.32 7.58 -11.25
CA PRO A 182 19.99 8.82 -10.85
C PRO A 182 19.74 9.96 -11.85
N GLY A 183 19.32 11.12 -11.35
CA GLY A 183 18.98 12.31 -12.16
C GLY A 183 17.60 12.26 -12.84
N ALA A 184 16.85 11.17 -12.71
CA ALA A 184 15.52 11.05 -13.32
C ALA A 184 14.47 11.90 -12.60
N SER A 185 13.47 12.35 -13.37
CA SER A 185 12.31 13.08 -12.85
C SER A 185 11.07 12.81 -13.68
N PHE A 186 9.90 12.95 -13.05
CA PHE A 186 8.61 12.86 -13.76
C PHE A 186 7.52 13.66 -13.02
N GLY A 187 6.44 13.94 -13.75
CA GLY A 187 5.24 14.54 -13.18
C GLY A 187 4.22 13.46 -12.81
N TRP A 188 3.81 13.40 -11.55
CA TRP A 188 2.72 12.54 -11.11
C TRP A 188 1.42 13.32 -11.07
N SER A 189 0.47 12.95 -11.93
CA SER A 189 -0.82 13.63 -12.04
C SER A 189 -1.90 12.85 -11.28
N LEU A 190 -2.70 13.59 -10.52
CA LEU A 190 -3.93 13.12 -9.88
C LEU A 190 -5.10 13.93 -10.43
N GLY A 191 -6.16 13.26 -10.83
CA GLY A 191 -7.37 13.88 -11.37
C GLY A 191 -8.21 14.59 -10.32
N GLU A 192 -9.30 15.20 -10.75
CA GLU A 192 -10.32 15.76 -9.86
C GLU A 192 -10.95 14.65 -9.01
N GLY A 193 -11.10 14.89 -7.71
CA GLY A 193 -11.58 13.92 -6.75
C GLY A 193 -10.57 12.84 -6.37
N GLU A 194 -9.36 12.84 -6.95
CA GLU A 194 -8.35 11.85 -6.63
C GLU A 194 -7.43 12.28 -5.49
N GLY A 195 -7.07 11.28 -4.70
CA GLY A 195 -5.99 11.32 -3.72
C GLY A 195 -4.88 10.36 -4.07
N GLY A 196 -3.81 10.38 -3.28
CA GLY A 196 -2.68 9.49 -3.48
C GLY A 196 -1.89 9.25 -2.20
N ILE A 197 -1.09 8.21 -2.24
CA ILE A 197 -0.05 7.91 -1.25
C ILE A 197 1.24 7.59 -1.98
N LEU A 198 2.35 8.03 -1.43
CA LEU A 198 3.69 7.68 -1.89
C LEU A 198 4.55 7.33 -0.67
N SER A 199 5.27 6.21 -0.75
CA SER A 199 6.23 5.77 0.26
C SER A 199 7.60 5.58 -0.38
N VAL A 200 8.64 6.22 0.17
CA VAL A 200 10.03 6.06 -0.28
C VAL A 200 10.58 4.76 0.29
N ARG A 201 10.92 3.82 -0.58
CA ARG A 201 11.46 2.50 -0.19
C ARG A 201 12.97 2.49 -0.18
N GLU A 202 13.60 3.09 -1.20
CA GLU A 202 15.04 3.15 -1.36
C GLU A 202 15.46 4.52 -1.87
N GLY A 203 16.66 4.95 -1.51
CA GLY A 203 17.23 6.23 -1.94
C GLY A 203 16.50 7.43 -1.36
N SER A 204 16.43 8.50 -2.16
CA SER A 204 15.74 9.74 -1.80
C SER A 204 15.09 10.39 -3.02
N ILE A 205 13.99 11.10 -2.77
CA ILE A 205 13.29 11.90 -3.80
C ILE A 205 13.17 13.36 -3.34
N SER A 206 13.05 14.25 -4.31
CA SER A 206 12.49 15.59 -4.13
C SER A 206 11.04 15.59 -4.62
N LEU A 207 10.12 16.05 -3.79
CA LEU A 207 8.72 16.26 -4.14
C LEU A 207 8.42 17.76 -3.99
N ASP A 208 8.15 18.45 -5.10
CA ASP A 208 7.95 19.90 -5.15
C ASP A 208 9.05 20.69 -4.39
N GLY A 209 10.30 20.21 -4.47
CA GLY A 209 11.46 20.81 -3.82
C GLY A 209 11.73 20.37 -2.38
N ALA A 210 10.83 19.62 -1.74
CA ALA A 210 11.08 19.01 -0.43
C ALA A 210 11.83 17.69 -0.56
N ALA A 211 12.93 17.52 0.18
CA ALA A 211 13.71 16.27 0.18
C ALA A 211 13.09 15.23 1.10
N LEU A 212 12.83 14.03 0.57
CA LEU A 212 12.22 12.91 1.29
C LEU A 212 13.14 11.69 1.18
N GLY A 213 13.51 11.12 2.30
CA GLY A 213 14.36 9.94 2.37
C GLY A 213 13.57 8.64 2.57
N ARG A 214 14.30 7.54 2.78
CA ARG A 214 13.72 6.22 3.02
C ARG A 214 12.73 6.24 4.18
N ARG A 215 11.61 5.53 4.02
CA ARG A 215 10.46 5.41 4.95
C ARG A 215 9.67 6.70 5.18
N TRP A 216 9.92 7.75 4.40
CA TRP A 216 9.00 8.88 4.37
C TRP A 216 7.75 8.51 3.58
N THR A 217 6.61 8.99 4.06
CA THR A 217 5.30 8.80 3.40
C THR A 217 4.69 10.15 3.10
N VAL A 218 4.14 10.30 1.90
CA VAL A 218 3.36 11.47 1.49
C VAL A 218 1.94 11.05 1.26
N LEU A 219 1.00 11.68 1.98
CA LEU A 219 -0.42 11.54 1.75
C LEU A 219 -0.95 12.77 1.01
N LEU A 220 -1.68 12.53 -0.05
CA LEU A 220 -2.32 13.51 -0.89
C LEU A 220 -3.83 13.31 -0.76
N PRO A 221 -4.49 14.02 0.18
CA PRO A 221 -5.93 13.88 0.36
C PRO A 221 -6.68 14.18 -0.95
N PRO A 222 -7.80 13.51 -1.24
CA PRO A 222 -8.61 13.82 -2.42
C PRO A 222 -8.95 15.31 -2.49
N ALA A 223 -8.86 15.89 -3.69
CA ALA A 223 -9.06 17.32 -3.91
C ALA A 223 -10.05 17.57 -5.04
N ALA A 224 -10.82 18.65 -4.92
CA ALA A 224 -11.81 19.05 -5.92
C ALA A 224 -11.23 19.49 -7.27
N THR A 225 -9.91 19.63 -7.36
CA THR A 225 -9.23 19.99 -8.61
C THR A 225 -8.07 19.03 -8.86
N ALA A 226 -7.79 18.76 -10.12
CA ALA A 226 -6.62 18.00 -10.54
C ALA A 226 -5.32 18.67 -10.06
N ARG A 227 -4.31 17.86 -9.76
CA ARG A 227 -2.97 18.29 -9.35
C ARG A 227 -1.90 17.51 -10.09
N ALA A 228 -0.76 18.16 -10.27
CA ALA A 228 0.46 17.51 -10.71
C ALA A 228 1.57 17.80 -9.69
N LEU A 229 2.33 16.77 -9.38
CA LEU A 229 3.46 16.84 -8.46
C LEU A 229 4.74 16.52 -9.22
N ALA A 230 5.77 17.31 -9.02
CA ALA A 230 7.07 17.05 -9.62
C ALA A 230 7.91 16.18 -8.68
N LEU A 231 8.25 14.99 -9.13
CA LEU A 231 9.15 14.08 -8.44
C LEU A 231 10.49 14.01 -9.16
N ALA A 232 11.58 14.05 -8.41
CA ALA A 232 12.92 13.86 -8.94
C ALA A 232 13.77 13.05 -7.97
N SER A 233 14.78 12.35 -8.48
CA SER A 233 15.75 11.65 -7.65
C SER A 233 17.15 11.93 -8.14
N PRO A 234 18.01 12.66 -7.37
CA PRO A 234 19.39 12.92 -7.76
C PRO A 234 20.22 11.64 -7.84
N ASP A 235 20.06 10.73 -6.89
CA ASP A 235 20.93 9.57 -6.70
C ASP A 235 20.26 8.23 -7.05
N GLY A 236 19.02 8.28 -7.52
CA GLY A 236 18.18 7.13 -7.75
C GLY A 236 17.29 6.82 -6.55
N ALA A 237 16.09 6.29 -6.82
CA ALA A 237 15.12 5.94 -5.79
C ALA A 237 14.18 4.83 -6.25
N ARG A 238 13.56 4.19 -5.28
CA ARG A 238 12.41 3.32 -5.46
C ARG A 238 11.29 3.80 -4.55
N VAL A 239 10.10 3.96 -5.10
CA VAL A 239 8.91 4.40 -4.37
C VAL A 239 7.72 3.49 -4.66
N LEU A 240 6.92 3.22 -3.65
CA LEU A 240 5.57 2.69 -3.85
C LEU A 240 4.60 3.86 -3.89
N ARG A 241 3.72 3.89 -4.88
CA ARG A 241 2.70 4.94 -4.99
C ARG A 241 1.35 4.34 -5.36
N ALA A 242 0.29 4.91 -4.79
CA ALA A 242 -1.07 4.59 -5.17
C ALA A 242 -1.88 5.86 -5.41
N ALA A 243 -2.77 5.82 -6.41
CA ALA A 243 -3.81 6.80 -6.64
C ALA A 243 -5.17 6.18 -6.37
N PHE A 244 -6.09 6.94 -5.82
CA PHE A 244 -7.40 6.45 -5.39
C PHE A 244 -8.46 7.56 -5.43
N GLY A 245 -9.73 7.18 -5.43
CA GLY A 245 -10.85 8.12 -5.42
C GLY A 245 -11.11 8.74 -4.06
N ALA A 246 -12.21 9.48 -3.97
CA ALA A 246 -12.53 10.33 -2.82
C ALA A 246 -12.73 9.57 -1.50
N GLY A 247 -13.41 8.42 -1.54
CA GLY A 247 -13.69 7.60 -0.35
C GLY A 247 -14.17 8.42 0.85
N TYR A 248 -13.53 8.25 1.99
CA TYR A 248 -13.80 9.01 3.24
C TYR A 248 -13.17 10.42 3.25
N GLY A 249 -12.45 10.82 2.20
CA GLY A 249 -11.62 12.02 2.25
C GLY A 249 -10.41 11.86 3.18
N LEU A 250 -10.06 12.91 3.92
CA LEU A 250 -9.05 12.88 4.98
C LEU A 250 -9.75 12.84 6.34
N VAL A 251 -9.53 11.76 7.10
CA VAL A 251 -10.04 11.62 8.47
C VAL A 251 -8.86 11.61 9.44
N THR A 252 -8.87 12.52 10.40
CA THR A 252 -7.85 12.63 11.46
C THR A 252 -8.43 12.30 12.81
N ALA A 253 -7.59 11.83 13.74
CA ALA A 253 -7.95 11.77 15.15
C ALA A 253 -8.15 13.19 15.66
N GLY A 254 -9.20 13.41 16.44
CA GLY A 254 -9.48 14.67 17.15
C GLY A 254 -8.51 14.92 18.28
#